data_27c17843431bd7e643a86b9a6723f560
#
_entry.id   27c17843431bd7e643a86b9a6723f560
#
_cell.length_a   1.000
_cell.length_b   1.000
_cell.length_c   1.000
_cell.angle_alpha   90.00
_cell.angle_beta   90.00
_cell.angle_gamma   90.00
#
_symmetry.space_group_name_H-M   'P 1'
#
loop_
_entity.id
_entity.type
_entity.pdbx_description
1 polymer ?
#
loop_
_entity_poly.entity_id
_entity_poly.type
_entity_poly.pdbx_seq_one_letter_code
_entity_poly.pdbx_strand_id
1 'polypeptide(L)'
;MNNEIILQNKLIVKPDLIEEGLILIERETKLSNGKRCDILFEDKNNRKLYVEVKENVNKRSIEQLNEYRTMDNCRDNRFMLVANNLIQDKYKEKLQELQLEFKTVNKEDVVVRLENILEVIKGNAKFGSKESIFEALKEQGQIAIEIYNYVATKLHSIETPIICNISDGIMFHPVNTNNKFLTITTKGGRLLFHFPNGGRDEIYFQFKGRIPELYYSGSVDKNQIDIELNNIECFENVKYLIDKAFISIF
;
A
#
# COMPACT_ATOMS: atom_id res chain seq x y z
N MET A 1 -4.23 -5.96 18.42
CA MET A 1 -4.03 -5.17 17.16
C MET A 1 -4.47 -3.74 17.43
N ASN A 2 -3.74 -2.72 16.99
CA ASN A 2 -4.08 -1.32 17.25
C ASN A 2 -5.32 -0.92 16.41
N ASN A 3 -6.39 -0.48 17.06
CA ASN A 3 -7.64 -0.11 16.40
C ASN A 3 -7.47 1.06 15.40
N GLU A 4 -6.53 1.97 15.64
CA GLU A 4 -6.22 3.06 14.71
C GLU A 4 -5.63 2.53 13.39
N ILE A 5 -4.73 1.55 13.46
CA ILE A 5 -4.15 0.90 12.26
C ILE A 5 -5.23 0.19 11.44
N ILE A 6 -6.15 -0.52 12.10
CA ILE A 6 -7.27 -1.17 11.42
C ILE A 6 -8.14 -0.14 10.71
N LEU A 7 -8.44 0.99 11.36
CA LEU A 7 -9.23 2.06 10.76
C LEU A 7 -8.47 2.70 9.60
N GLN A 8 -7.18 3.02 9.75
CA GLN A 8 -6.35 3.52 8.65
C GLN A 8 -6.40 2.60 7.44
N ASN A 9 -6.20 1.28 7.65
CA ASN A 9 -6.24 0.30 6.58
C ASN A 9 -7.60 0.27 5.87
N LYS A 10 -8.71 0.34 6.62
CA LYS A 10 -10.06 0.42 6.04
C LYS A 10 -10.27 1.66 5.18
N LEU A 11 -9.81 2.83 5.67
CA LEU A 11 -9.94 4.09 4.94
C LEU A 11 -9.12 4.09 3.65
N ILE A 12 -7.96 3.43 3.65
CA ILE A 12 -7.12 3.28 2.46
C ILE A 12 -7.78 2.37 1.44
N VAL A 13 -8.35 1.25 1.86
CA VAL A 13 -9.01 0.29 0.97
C VAL A 13 -10.36 0.82 0.46
N LYS A 14 -11.06 1.62 1.27
CA LYS A 14 -12.35 2.20 0.93
C LYS A 14 -12.39 3.69 1.30
N PRO A 15 -11.75 4.56 0.50
CA PRO A 15 -11.72 6.01 0.75
C PRO A 15 -13.10 6.66 0.79
N ASP A 16 -14.09 6.08 0.10
CA ASP A 16 -15.49 6.55 0.09
C ASP A 16 -16.12 6.58 1.49
N LEU A 17 -15.55 5.88 2.46
CA LEU A 17 -15.95 6.03 3.87
C LEU A 17 -15.69 7.45 4.39
N ILE A 18 -14.73 8.15 3.79
CA ILE A 18 -14.46 9.56 4.05
C ILE A 18 -15.25 10.41 3.07
N GLU A 19 -14.95 10.28 1.78
CA GLU A 19 -15.54 11.08 0.70
C GLU A 19 -15.36 10.34 -0.62
N GLU A 20 -16.35 10.40 -1.50
CA GLU A 20 -16.30 9.77 -2.81
C GLU A 20 -15.25 10.44 -3.73
N GLY A 21 -14.48 9.63 -4.41
CA GLY A 21 -13.49 10.07 -5.39
C GLY A 21 -12.14 10.48 -4.79
N LEU A 22 -11.86 10.09 -3.54
CA LEU A 22 -10.50 10.24 -2.98
C LEU A 22 -9.55 9.21 -3.57
N ILE A 23 -8.36 9.66 -3.94
CA ILE A 23 -7.26 8.84 -4.44
C ILE A 23 -6.13 8.84 -3.42
N LEU A 24 -5.65 7.65 -3.03
CA LEU A 24 -4.53 7.53 -2.11
C LEU A 24 -3.24 8.05 -2.76
N ILE A 25 -2.57 9.02 -2.11
CA ILE A 25 -1.23 9.47 -2.50
C ILE A 25 -0.18 8.69 -1.69
N GLU A 26 -0.28 8.73 -0.36
CA GLU A 26 0.74 8.16 0.51
C GLU A 26 0.19 7.86 1.90
N ARG A 27 0.78 6.88 2.57
CA ARG A 27 0.57 6.60 3.99
C ARG A 27 1.79 7.04 4.78
N GLU A 28 1.59 7.46 6.05
CA GLU A 28 2.66 7.90 6.94
C GLU A 28 3.52 9.01 6.31
N THR A 29 2.84 9.96 5.62
CA THR A 29 3.50 11.06 4.90
C THR A 29 4.32 11.91 5.84
N LYS A 30 5.62 12.01 5.57
CA LYS A 30 6.53 12.85 6.36
C LYS A 30 6.36 14.32 6.00
N LEU A 31 6.04 15.13 6.99
CA LEU A 31 5.88 16.59 6.86
C LEU A 31 7.22 17.30 7.05
N SER A 32 7.27 18.58 6.68
CA SER A 32 8.49 19.43 6.76
C SER A 32 9.09 19.54 8.17
N ASN A 33 8.28 19.39 9.21
CA ASN A 33 8.71 19.41 10.61
C ASN A 33 9.16 18.04 11.15
N GLY A 34 9.22 17.02 10.29
CA GLY A 34 9.56 15.64 10.67
C GLY A 34 8.42 14.84 11.30
N LYS A 35 7.24 15.42 11.54
CA LYS A 35 6.03 14.70 11.93
C LYS A 35 5.48 13.90 10.75
N ARG A 36 4.58 12.96 11.04
CA ARG A 36 3.92 12.14 10.02
C ARG A 36 2.41 12.33 10.12
N CYS A 37 1.79 12.51 8.96
CA CYS A 37 0.36 12.42 8.77
C CYS A 37 0.01 10.96 8.47
N ASP A 38 -1.08 10.46 9.03
CA ASP A 38 -1.47 9.05 8.88
C ASP A 38 -1.76 8.66 7.44
N ILE A 39 -2.57 9.47 6.72
CA ILE A 39 -2.93 9.19 5.32
C ILE A 39 -3.01 10.51 4.55
N LEU A 40 -2.48 10.51 3.33
CA LEU A 40 -2.59 11.59 2.37
C LEU A 40 -3.39 11.13 1.17
N PHE A 41 -4.50 11.81 0.88
CA PHE A 41 -5.32 11.63 -0.31
C PHE A 41 -5.25 12.85 -1.23
N GLU A 42 -5.67 12.65 -2.48
CA GLU A 42 -6.07 13.70 -3.41
C GLU A 42 -7.57 13.64 -3.63
N ASP A 43 -8.26 14.79 -3.56
CA ASP A 43 -9.69 14.87 -3.84
C ASP A 43 -9.97 15.12 -5.33
N LYS A 44 -11.23 15.03 -5.73
CA LYS A 44 -11.68 15.25 -7.12
C LYS A 44 -11.36 16.65 -7.69
N ASN A 45 -10.91 17.59 -6.87
CA ASN A 45 -10.49 18.92 -7.27
C ASN A 45 -8.96 19.06 -7.28
N ASN A 46 -8.21 17.95 -7.24
CA ASN A 46 -6.75 17.87 -7.14
C ASN A 46 -6.17 18.57 -5.89
N ARG A 47 -6.96 18.69 -4.81
CA ARG A 47 -6.49 19.20 -3.54
C ARG A 47 -6.02 18.04 -2.65
N LYS A 48 -4.95 18.27 -1.91
CA LYS A 48 -4.48 17.30 -0.91
C LYS A 48 -5.40 17.32 0.32
N LEU A 49 -5.78 16.14 0.78
CA LEU A 49 -6.50 15.92 2.03
C LEU A 49 -5.57 15.14 2.99
N TYR A 50 -5.12 15.83 4.03
CA TYR A 50 -4.34 15.25 5.12
C TYR A 50 -5.29 14.68 6.17
N VAL A 51 -5.21 13.39 6.42
CA VAL A 51 -6.09 12.68 7.36
C VAL A 51 -5.30 12.19 8.56
N GLU A 52 -5.72 12.59 9.74
CA GLU A 52 -5.28 12.04 11.02
C GLU A 52 -6.34 11.10 11.55
N VAL A 53 -5.95 9.87 11.89
CA VAL A 53 -6.87 8.81 12.33
C VAL A 53 -6.71 8.55 13.82
N LYS A 54 -7.82 8.55 14.56
CA LYS A 54 -7.83 8.28 16.00
C LYS A 54 -8.94 7.33 16.40
N GLU A 55 -8.68 6.49 17.38
CA GLU A 55 -9.76 5.74 18.03
C GLU A 55 -10.67 6.70 18.82
N ASN A 56 -10.05 7.57 19.61
CA ASN A 56 -10.73 8.59 20.41
C ASN A 56 -10.09 9.97 20.19
N VAL A 57 -10.91 10.96 19.94
CA VAL A 57 -10.46 12.35 19.79
C VAL A 57 -10.13 12.95 21.15
N ASN A 58 -9.00 13.63 21.22
CA ASN A 58 -8.58 14.41 22.38
C ASN A 58 -7.95 15.75 21.94
N LYS A 59 -7.65 16.61 22.91
CA LYS A 59 -7.07 17.93 22.63
C LYS A 59 -5.77 17.84 21.81
N ARG A 60 -4.90 16.87 22.15
CA ARG A 60 -3.59 16.69 21.49
C ARG A 60 -3.76 16.31 20.01
N SER A 61 -4.73 15.46 19.65
CA SER A 61 -4.98 15.09 18.26
C SER A 61 -5.45 16.27 17.40
N ILE A 62 -6.23 17.18 17.99
CA ILE A 62 -6.67 18.43 17.33
C ILE A 62 -5.48 19.37 17.14
N GLU A 63 -4.65 19.55 18.17
CA GLU A 63 -3.43 20.37 18.11
C GLU A 63 -2.47 19.83 17.04
N GLN A 64 -2.28 18.51 16.97
CA GLN A 64 -1.46 17.87 15.96
C GLN A 64 -1.94 18.15 14.53
N LEU A 65 -3.25 18.00 14.27
CA LEU A 65 -3.81 18.28 12.95
C LEU A 65 -3.73 19.78 12.59
N ASN A 66 -3.93 20.66 13.57
CA ASN A 66 -3.78 22.10 13.36
C ASN A 66 -2.32 22.51 13.06
N GLU A 67 -1.35 21.83 13.65
CA GLU A 67 0.07 22.04 13.30
C GLU A 67 0.34 21.63 11.84
N TYR A 68 -0.24 20.55 11.33
CA TYR A 68 -0.11 20.18 9.91
C TYR A 68 -0.60 21.31 9.00
N ARG A 69 -1.77 21.89 9.30
CA ARG A 69 -2.34 23.00 8.55
C ARG A 69 -1.45 24.25 8.56
N THR A 70 -0.85 24.58 9.70
CA THR A 70 0.01 25.77 9.82
C THR A 70 1.34 25.64 9.08
N MET A 71 1.75 24.42 8.77
CA MET A 71 3.01 24.13 8.06
C MET A 71 2.84 23.97 6.57
N ASP A 72 1.63 23.73 6.13
CA ASP A 72 1.32 23.63 4.71
C ASP A 72 1.19 25.03 4.12
N ASN A 73 2.02 25.35 3.14
CA ASN A 73 1.99 26.63 2.45
C ASN A 73 0.85 26.75 1.42
N CYS A 74 0.12 25.66 1.16
CA CYS A 74 -0.99 25.63 0.21
C CYS A 74 -2.32 25.85 0.93
N ARG A 75 -2.94 27.01 0.74
CA ARG A 75 -4.20 27.38 1.39
C ARG A 75 -5.40 26.53 0.98
N ASP A 76 -5.29 25.84 -0.15
CA ASP A 76 -6.38 25.04 -0.70
C ASP A 76 -6.39 23.60 -0.19
N ASN A 77 -5.33 23.18 0.51
CA ASN A 77 -5.26 21.85 1.08
C ASN A 77 -6.20 21.68 2.28
N ARG A 78 -6.67 20.46 2.47
CA ARG A 78 -7.69 20.08 3.45
C ARG A 78 -7.07 19.27 4.58
N PHE A 79 -7.61 19.41 5.78
CA PHE A 79 -7.11 18.73 6.99
C PHE A 79 -8.29 18.14 7.74
N MET A 80 -8.32 16.81 7.87
CA MET A 80 -9.44 16.08 8.46
C MET A 80 -9.01 15.16 9.58
N LEU A 81 -9.77 15.16 10.67
CA LEU A 81 -9.67 14.17 11.74
C LEU A 81 -10.74 13.10 11.54
N VAL A 82 -10.34 11.85 11.40
CA VAL A 82 -11.27 10.73 11.29
C VAL A 82 -11.18 9.89 12.58
N ALA A 83 -12.33 9.68 13.21
CA ALA A 83 -12.43 8.93 14.45
C ALA A 83 -13.27 7.67 14.31
N ASN A 84 -12.87 6.60 15.04
CA ASN A 84 -13.65 5.37 15.14
C ASN A 84 -14.84 5.52 16.11
N ASN A 85 -14.67 6.30 17.17
CA ASN A 85 -15.71 6.57 18.16
C ASN A 85 -16.33 7.95 17.98
N LEU A 86 -17.51 8.13 18.57
CA LEU A 86 -18.23 9.41 18.50
C LEU A 86 -17.38 10.55 19.05
N ILE A 87 -17.24 11.60 18.26
CA ILE A 87 -16.51 12.80 18.65
C ILE A 87 -17.38 13.62 19.61
N GLN A 88 -16.87 13.94 20.80
CA GLN A 88 -17.58 14.77 21.79
C GLN A 88 -17.79 16.20 21.26
N ASP A 89 -18.92 16.82 21.59
CA ASP A 89 -19.31 18.12 21.03
C ASP A 89 -18.27 19.23 21.30
N LYS A 90 -17.68 19.28 22.48
CA LYS A 90 -16.57 20.20 22.79
C LYS A 90 -15.39 20.11 21.82
N TYR A 91 -15.13 18.93 21.26
CA TYR A 91 -14.07 18.73 20.28
C TYR A 91 -14.52 19.07 18.86
N LYS A 92 -15.79 18.83 18.54
CA LYS A 92 -16.39 19.28 17.26
C LYS A 92 -16.36 20.81 17.17
N GLU A 93 -16.81 21.51 18.24
CA GLU A 93 -16.75 22.99 18.32
C GLU A 93 -15.31 23.48 18.11
N LYS A 94 -14.32 22.83 18.76
CA LYS A 94 -12.92 23.22 18.61
C LYS A 94 -12.37 22.98 17.20
N LEU A 95 -12.74 21.87 16.55
CA LEU A 95 -12.36 21.57 15.16
C LEU A 95 -12.97 22.61 14.21
N GLN A 96 -14.24 22.99 14.42
CA GLN A 96 -14.94 24.03 13.63
C GLN A 96 -14.29 25.42 13.81
N GLU A 97 -13.98 25.82 15.04
CA GLU A 97 -13.25 27.09 15.31
C GLU A 97 -11.92 27.14 14.55
N LEU A 98 -11.23 26.00 14.47
CA LEU A 98 -9.96 25.89 13.76
C LEU A 98 -10.15 25.63 12.25
N GLN A 99 -11.36 25.59 11.71
CA GLN A 99 -11.64 25.25 10.31
C GLN A 99 -11.02 23.92 9.88
N LEU A 100 -11.01 22.94 10.77
CA LEU A 100 -10.58 21.57 10.52
C LEU A 100 -11.79 20.68 10.26
N GLU A 101 -11.68 19.82 9.27
CA GLU A 101 -12.72 18.85 8.95
C GLU A 101 -12.70 17.69 9.94
N PHE A 102 -13.84 17.03 10.13
CA PHE A 102 -13.90 15.82 10.94
C PHE A 102 -14.99 14.86 10.47
N LYS A 103 -14.74 13.58 10.68
CA LYS A 103 -15.69 12.51 10.39
C LYS A 103 -15.61 11.39 11.41
N THR A 104 -16.75 10.80 11.73
CA THR A 104 -16.82 9.54 12.50
C THR A 104 -17.13 8.41 11.53
N VAL A 105 -16.34 7.34 11.61
CA VAL A 105 -16.52 6.11 10.80
C VAL A 105 -16.68 4.95 11.77
N ASN A 106 -17.90 4.44 11.90
CA ASN A 106 -18.19 3.33 12.80
C ASN A 106 -17.50 2.03 12.36
N LYS A 107 -16.98 1.31 13.34
CA LYS A 107 -16.25 0.05 13.13
C LYS A 107 -17.11 -1.03 12.49
N GLU A 108 -18.42 -1.01 12.76
CA GLU A 108 -19.40 -2.02 12.39
C GLU A 108 -20.03 -1.80 11.01
N ASP A 109 -20.01 -0.57 10.48
CA ASP A 109 -20.70 -0.20 9.24
C ASP A 109 -19.99 -0.68 7.96
N VAL A 110 -18.88 -1.42 8.09
CA VAL A 110 -18.02 -1.69 6.95
C VAL A 110 -17.76 -3.16 6.76
N VAL A 111 -18.65 -3.82 6.04
CA VAL A 111 -18.28 -5.01 5.26
C VAL A 111 -17.45 -4.52 4.06
N VAL A 112 -16.15 -4.37 4.27
CA VAL A 112 -15.23 -4.09 3.15
C VAL A 112 -15.08 -5.39 2.37
N ARG A 113 -15.71 -5.49 1.21
CA ARG A 113 -15.34 -6.50 0.22
C ARG A 113 -14.01 -6.09 -0.37
N LEU A 114 -12.99 -6.88 -0.10
CA LEU A 114 -11.68 -6.72 -0.72
C LEU A 114 -11.74 -7.37 -2.11
N GLU A 115 -12.11 -6.59 -3.11
CA GLU A 115 -12.21 -7.09 -4.48
C GLU A 115 -10.90 -6.92 -5.25
N ASN A 116 -10.09 -5.91 -4.89
CA ASN A 116 -8.82 -5.60 -5.57
C ASN A 116 -7.81 -4.98 -4.62
N ILE A 117 -6.52 -5.20 -4.90
CA ILE A 117 -5.45 -4.43 -4.27
C ILE A 117 -5.46 -2.98 -4.80
N LEU A 118 -4.91 -2.06 -3.97
CA LEU A 118 -4.79 -0.67 -4.37
C LEU A 118 -3.72 -0.50 -5.44
N GLU A 119 -4.10 0.02 -6.59
CA GLU A 119 -3.17 0.38 -7.66
C GLU A 119 -2.76 1.84 -7.53
N VAL A 120 -1.45 2.07 -7.50
CA VAL A 120 -0.86 3.40 -7.45
C VAL A 120 0.08 3.58 -8.64
N ILE A 121 -0.20 4.57 -9.49
CA ILE A 121 0.67 4.92 -10.63
C ILE A 121 1.64 6.00 -10.17
N LYS A 122 2.94 5.75 -10.33
CA LYS A 122 3.95 6.77 -10.03
C LYS A 122 4.02 7.80 -11.17
N GLY A 123 4.24 9.07 -10.83
CA GLY A 123 4.14 10.21 -11.75
C GLY A 123 4.94 10.16 -13.05
N ASN A 124 5.99 9.32 -13.17
CA ASN A 124 6.77 9.09 -14.41
C ASN A 124 6.75 7.61 -14.81
N ALA A 125 5.65 6.90 -14.56
CA ALA A 125 5.53 5.51 -14.90
C ALA A 125 5.54 5.30 -16.43
N LYS A 126 6.25 4.27 -16.88
CA LYS A 126 6.27 3.85 -18.28
C LYS A 126 4.92 3.28 -18.71
N PHE A 127 4.21 2.64 -17.77
CA PHE A 127 2.91 2.02 -17.97
C PHE A 127 1.84 2.71 -17.11
N GLY A 128 0.66 2.91 -17.69
CA GLY A 128 -0.47 3.56 -17.03
C GLY A 128 -1.39 2.62 -16.26
N SER A 129 -1.21 1.29 -16.39
CA SER A 129 -2.02 0.28 -15.71
C SER A 129 -1.31 -1.07 -15.68
N LYS A 130 -1.81 -2.02 -14.85
CA LYS A 130 -1.33 -3.40 -14.85
C LYS A 130 -1.60 -4.12 -16.17
N GLU A 131 -2.71 -3.82 -16.82
CA GLU A 131 -3.11 -4.42 -18.10
C GLU A 131 -2.03 -4.11 -19.16
N SER A 132 -1.57 -2.87 -19.23
CA SER A 132 -0.51 -2.49 -20.18
C SER A 132 0.82 -3.18 -19.90
N ILE A 133 1.09 -3.56 -18.64
CA ILE A 133 2.26 -4.38 -18.27
C ILE A 133 2.06 -5.83 -18.74
N PHE A 134 0.87 -6.41 -18.52
CA PHE A 134 0.58 -7.77 -18.98
C PHE A 134 0.66 -7.89 -20.50
N GLU A 135 0.14 -6.92 -21.23
CA GLU A 135 0.28 -6.85 -22.68
C GLU A 135 1.76 -6.75 -23.12
N ALA A 136 2.56 -5.93 -22.44
CA ALA A 136 3.99 -5.80 -22.73
C ALA A 136 4.79 -7.08 -22.47
N LEU A 137 4.32 -7.93 -21.56
CA LEU A 137 4.91 -9.24 -21.25
C LEU A 137 4.54 -10.32 -22.29
N LYS A 138 3.58 -10.07 -23.19
CA LYS A 138 3.16 -10.99 -24.25
C LYS A 138 2.78 -12.38 -23.74
N GLU A 139 3.48 -13.42 -24.19
CA GLU A 139 3.23 -14.82 -23.79
C GLU A 139 3.39 -15.03 -22.27
N GLN A 140 4.23 -14.23 -21.62
CA GLN A 140 4.42 -14.27 -20.16
C GLN A 140 3.31 -13.56 -19.37
N GLY A 141 2.43 -12.83 -20.06
CA GLY A 141 1.34 -12.08 -19.44
C GLY A 141 0.40 -12.96 -18.63
N GLN A 142 0.12 -14.18 -19.10
CA GLN A 142 -0.79 -15.10 -18.42
C GLN A 142 -0.28 -15.49 -17.03
N ILE A 143 0.98 -15.89 -16.90
CA ILE A 143 1.55 -16.24 -15.59
C ILE A 143 1.64 -15.01 -14.68
N ALA A 144 1.90 -13.82 -15.24
CA ALA A 144 1.90 -12.56 -14.49
C ALA A 144 0.49 -12.22 -13.94
N ILE A 145 -0.56 -12.48 -14.71
CA ILE A 145 -1.97 -12.34 -14.27
C ILE A 145 -2.28 -13.31 -13.13
N GLU A 146 -1.87 -14.56 -13.21
CA GLU A 146 -2.09 -15.55 -12.16
C GLU A 146 -1.40 -15.14 -10.85
N ILE A 147 -0.16 -14.67 -10.93
CA ILE A 147 0.60 -14.15 -9.79
C ILE A 147 -0.11 -12.93 -9.18
N TYR A 148 -0.53 -11.98 -10.01
CA TYR A 148 -1.27 -10.79 -9.56
C TYR A 148 -2.56 -11.19 -8.84
N ASN A 149 -3.35 -12.06 -9.44
CA ASN A 149 -4.61 -12.52 -8.87
C ASN A 149 -4.41 -13.26 -7.55
N TYR A 150 -3.35 -14.05 -7.42
CA TYR A 150 -3.01 -14.70 -6.16
C TYR A 150 -2.73 -13.67 -5.05
N VAL A 151 -1.89 -12.69 -5.33
CA VAL A 151 -1.61 -11.61 -4.38
C VAL A 151 -2.89 -10.87 -4.00
N ALA A 152 -3.72 -10.52 -4.99
CA ALA A 152 -4.95 -9.77 -4.79
C ALA A 152 -6.03 -10.53 -4.01
N THR A 153 -6.10 -11.87 -4.15
CA THR A 153 -7.19 -12.66 -3.57
C THR A 153 -6.81 -13.50 -2.36
N LYS A 154 -5.52 -13.76 -2.15
CA LYS A 154 -5.04 -14.65 -1.07
C LYS A 154 -4.17 -13.95 -0.04
N LEU A 155 -3.35 -12.97 -0.46
CA LEU A 155 -2.45 -12.28 0.45
C LEU A 155 -3.01 -10.93 0.91
N HIS A 156 -3.73 -10.24 0.04
CA HIS A 156 -4.38 -8.98 0.37
C HIS A 156 -5.56 -9.21 1.34
N SER A 157 -5.59 -8.46 2.44
CA SER A 157 -6.65 -8.51 3.45
C SER A 157 -6.82 -7.15 4.12
N ILE A 158 -7.91 -6.97 4.89
CA ILE A 158 -8.08 -5.74 5.72
C ILE A 158 -6.96 -5.61 6.75
N GLU A 159 -6.48 -6.72 7.28
CA GLU A 159 -5.41 -6.74 8.28
C GLU A 159 -4.06 -6.42 7.65
N THR A 160 -3.87 -6.84 6.42
CA THR A 160 -2.65 -6.64 5.63
C THR A 160 -2.99 -6.18 4.22
N PRO A 161 -3.44 -4.93 4.04
CA PRO A 161 -3.71 -4.39 2.72
C PRO A 161 -2.42 -4.28 1.91
N ILE A 162 -2.49 -4.68 0.65
CA ILE A 162 -1.37 -4.62 -0.27
C ILE A 162 -1.60 -3.49 -1.26
N ILE A 163 -0.56 -2.72 -1.52
CA ILE A 163 -0.47 -1.75 -2.61
C ILE A 163 0.29 -2.36 -3.75
N CYS A 164 -0.19 -2.10 -4.96
CA CYS A 164 0.45 -2.40 -6.22
C CYS A 164 0.94 -1.08 -6.85
N ASN A 165 2.24 -0.84 -6.82
CA ASN A 165 2.84 0.31 -7.52
C ASN A 165 3.12 -0.04 -8.98
N ILE A 166 2.51 0.71 -9.90
CA ILE A 166 2.70 0.59 -11.35
C ILE A 166 3.79 1.57 -11.80
N SER A 167 4.83 1.05 -12.47
CA SER A 167 5.89 1.87 -13.08
C SER A 167 6.46 1.19 -14.34
N ASP A 168 7.69 0.64 -14.29
CA ASP A 168 8.27 -0.24 -15.33
C ASP A 168 7.83 -1.70 -15.16
N GLY A 169 7.03 -1.98 -14.16
CA GLY A 169 6.49 -3.26 -13.74
C GLY A 169 5.52 -3.06 -12.61
N ILE A 170 5.12 -4.16 -11.97
CA ILE A 170 4.20 -4.21 -10.84
C ILE A 170 4.97 -4.53 -9.58
N MET A 171 4.99 -3.64 -8.62
CA MET A 171 5.67 -3.84 -7.32
C MET A 171 4.64 -3.95 -6.21
N PHE A 172 4.67 -5.04 -5.46
CA PHE A 172 3.75 -5.31 -4.37
C PHE A 172 4.41 -5.07 -3.01
N HIS A 173 3.74 -4.32 -2.15
CA HIS A 173 4.15 -4.14 -0.77
C HIS A 173 2.93 -3.95 0.14
N PRO A 174 2.98 -4.40 1.41
CA PRO A 174 1.93 -4.08 2.37
C PRO A 174 1.86 -2.57 2.63
N VAL A 175 0.67 -2.06 2.83
CA VAL A 175 0.42 -0.63 3.12
C VAL A 175 1.22 -0.14 4.35
N ASN A 176 1.49 -1.04 5.30
CA ASN A 176 2.15 -0.72 6.56
C ASN A 176 3.68 -0.58 6.45
N THR A 177 4.26 -0.82 5.29
CA THR A 177 5.70 -0.82 5.07
C THR A 177 6.03 -0.37 3.66
N ASN A 178 7.18 0.25 3.48
CA ASN A 178 7.74 0.55 2.15
C ASN A 178 8.52 -0.63 1.56
N ASN A 179 8.58 -1.75 2.29
CA ASN A 179 9.30 -2.93 1.85
C ASN A 179 8.47 -3.72 0.86
N LYS A 180 8.89 -3.75 -0.39
CA LYS A 180 8.33 -4.64 -1.40
C LYS A 180 8.73 -6.08 -1.11
N PHE A 181 7.80 -7.02 -1.36
CA PHE A 181 8.09 -8.46 -1.27
C PHE A 181 8.13 -9.13 -2.64
N LEU A 182 7.47 -8.55 -3.63
CA LEU A 182 7.37 -9.11 -4.97
C LEU A 182 7.41 -8.00 -6.02
N THR A 183 8.04 -8.29 -7.16
CA THR A 183 8.01 -7.41 -8.34
C THR A 183 7.88 -8.24 -9.61
N ILE A 184 6.91 -7.93 -10.44
CA ILE A 184 6.81 -8.39 -11.83
C ILE A 184 7.41 -7.28 -12.69
N THR A 185 8.51 -7.52 -13.39
CA THR A 185 9.15 -6.50 -14.23
C THR A 185 9.10 -6.86 -15.71
N THR A 186 8.84 -5.87 -16.55
CA THR A 186 8.92 -6.03 -18.01
C THR A 186 10.36 -6.09 -18.51
N LYS A 187 11.32 -5.62 -17.71
CA LYS A 187 12.75 -5.69 -18.04
C LYS A 187 13.24 -7.15 -17.91
N GLY A 188 13.39 -7.78 -19.06
CA GLY A 188 13.79 -9.19 -19.15
C GLY A 188 12.69 -10.18 -18.74
N GLY A 189 11.43 -9.75 -18.56
CA GLY A 189 10.31 -10.62 -18.21
C GLY A 189 10.55 -11.42 -16.93
N ARG A 190 10.82 -10.78 -15.80
CA ARG A 190 11.27 -11.44 -14.57
C ARG A 190 10.30 -11.27 -13.42
N LEU A 191 10.26 -12.26 -12.54
CA LEU A 191 9.65 -12.22 -11.22
C LEU A 191 10.75 -12.12 -10.16
N LEU A 192 10.68 -11.08 -9.32
CA LEU A 192 11.67 -10.77 -8.31
C LEU A 192 11.05 -10.94 -6.93
N PHE A 193 11.66 -11.75 -6.07
CA PHE A 193 11.27 -11.97 -4.68
C PHE A 193 12.22 -11.19 -3.77
N HIS A 194 11.69 -10.37 -2.87
CA HIS A 194 12.47 -9.51 -2.00
C HIS A 194 12.37 -9.97 -0.55
N PHE A 195 13.50 -10.00 0.14
CA PHE A 195 13.65 -10.44 1.54
C PHE A 195 14.31 -9.32 2.35
N PRO A 196 13.61 -8.19 2.59
CA PRO A 196 14.21 -7.00 3.18
C PRO A 196 14.73 -7.23 4.60
N ASN A 197 14.13 -8.15 5.35
CA ASN A 197 14.52 -8.50 6.72
C ASN A 197 15.51 -9.68 6.79
N GLY A 198 16.02 -10.15 5.63
CA GLY A 198 16.95 -11.27 5.57
C GLY A 198 16.29 -12.62 5.24
N GLY A 199 17.02 -13.71 5.38
CA GLY A 199 16.52 -15.07 5.09
C GLY A 199 16.61 -15.49 3.62
N ARG A 200 17.06 -14.62 2.72
CA ARG A 200 17.19 -14.89 1.30
C ARG A 200 17.99 -16.16 0.99
N ASP A 201 19.14 -16.29 1.64
CA ASP A 201 20.09 -17.38 1.34
C ASP A 201 19.49 -18.74 1.70
N GLU A 202 18.86 -18.83 2.87
CA GLU A 202 18.18 -20.04 3.32
C GLU A 202 17.07 -20.44 2.34
N ILE A 203 16.23 -19.49 1.95
CA ILE A 203 15.15 -19.70 0.98
C ILE A 203 15.70 -20.10 -0.38
N TYR A 204 16.75 -19.43 -0.88
CA TYR A 204 17.37 -19.79 -2.15
C TYR A 204 17.84 -21.24 -2.16
N PHE A 205 18.63 -21.67 -1.16
CA PHE A 205 19.16 -23.03 -1.11
C PHE A 205 18.05 -24.07 -0.92
N GLN A 206 16.99 -23.73 -0.18
CA GLN A 206 15.81 -24.60 -0.02
C GLN A 206 15.12 -24.87 -1.36
N PHE A 207 15.03 -23.86 -2.24
CA PHE A 207 14.25 -23.94 -3.48
C PHE A 207 15.08 -24.26 -4.72
N LYS A 208 16.38 -23.99 -4.73
CA LYS A 208 17.25 -24.19 -5.91
C LYS A 208 17.21 -25.61 -6.46
N GLY A 209 17.06 -26.61 -5.61
CA GLY A 209 16.91 -28.00 -6.04
C GLY A 209 15.57 -28.33 -6.70
N ARG A 210 14.51 -27.54 -6.45
CA ARG A 210 13.16 -27.73 -7.00
C ARG A 210 12.89 -26.81 -8.19
N ILE A 211 13.53 -25.65 -8.20
CA ILE A 211 13.41 -24.62 -9.24
C ILE A 211 14.84 -24.28 -9.70
N PRO A 212 15.42 -25.08 -10.61
CA PRO A 212 16.80 -24.90 -11.05
C PRO A 212 17.08 -23.56 -11.72
N GLU A 213 16.05 -22.90 -12.26
CA GLU A 213 16.09 -21.62 -12.94
C GLU A 213 16.10 -20.41 -12.00
N LEU A 214 16.04 -20.63 -10.67
CA LEU A 214 16.21 -19.54 -9.70
C LEU A 214 17.60 -18.93 -9.82
N TYR A 215 17.62 -17.60 -9.92
CA TYR A 215 18.84 -16.81 -9.90
C TYR A 215 19.02 -16.14 -8.54
N TYR A 216 20.26 -16.16 -8.11
CA TYR A 216 20.71 -15.44 -6.96
C TYR A 216 21.21 -14.09 -7.43
N SER A 217 20.43 -13.02 -7.19
CA SER A 217 20.87 -11.68 -7.55
C SER A 217 22.23 -11.37 -6.92
N GLY A 218 23.19 -11.06 -7.77
CA GLY A 218 24.58 -10.83 -7.35
C GLY A 218 24.76 -9.58 -6.48
N SER A 219 25.81 -8.84 -6.69
CA SER A 219 26.29 -7.73 -5.84
C SER A 219 25.34 -6.52 -5.72
N VAL A 220 24.34 -6.38 -6.57
CA VAL A 220 23.50 -5.16 -6.63
C VAL A 220 22.32 -5.19 -5.67
N ASP A 221 21.67 -6.34 -5.46
CA ASP A 221 20.59 -6.48 -4.48
C ASP A 221 20.78 -7.77 -3.68
N LYS A 222 21.41 -7.64 -2.52
CA LYS A 222 21.75 -8.77 -1.64
C LYS A 222 20.53 -9.47 -1.03
N ASN A 223 19.34 -8.90 -1.18
CA ASN A 223 18.12 -9.41 -0.56
C ASN A 223 17.10 -9.90 -1.60
N GLN A 224 17.54 -10.27 -2.79
CA GLN A 224 16.66 -10.63 -3.89
C GLN A 224 17.02 -12.02 -4.48
N ILE A 225 15.97 -12.76 -4.81
CA ILE A 225 16.00 -13.95 -5.68
C ILE A 225 15.12 -13.62 -6.87
N ASP A 226 15.45 -14.10 -8.05
CA ASP A 226 14.62 -13.87 -9.22
C ASP A 226 14.55 -15.10 -10.16
N ILE A 227 13.52 -15.11 -11.01
CA ILE A 227 13.30 -16.10 -12.06
C ILE A 227 12.74 -15.41 -13.30
N GLU A 228 13.11 -15.87 -14.49
CA GLU A 228 12.46 -15.45 -15.72
C GLU A 228 11.05 -16.04 -15.78
N LEU A 229 10.05 -15.23 -16.13
CA LEU A 229 8.65 -15.68 -16.23
C LEU A 229 8.48 -16.83 -17.22
N ASN A 230 9.29 -16.88 -18.29
CA ASN A 230 9.31 -17.99 -19.25
C ASN A 230 9.71 -19.34 -18.64
N ASN A 231 10.43 -19.32 -17.53
CA ASN A 231 10.90 -20.53 -16.85
C ASN A 231 9.91 -21.01 -15.78
N ILE A 232 8.76 -20.32 -15.62
CA ILE A 232 7.70 -20.73 -14.72
C ILE A 232 6.69 -21.55 -15.52
N GLU A 233 6.80 -22.87 -15.44
CA GLU A 233 5.90 -23.79 -16.15
C GLU A 233 4.45 -23.69 -15.66
N CYS A 234 4.26 -23.49 -14.35
CA CYS A 234 2.95 -23.27 -13.75
C CYS A 234 3.08 -22.42 -12.46
N PHE A 235 1.99 -21.75 -12.11
CA PHE A 235 1.94 -20.86 -10.93
C PHE A 235 2.29 -21.58 -9.62
N GLU A 236 1.87 -22.83 -9.44
CA GLU A 236 2.12 -23.60 -8.21
C GLU A 236 3.62 -23.76 -7.90
N ASN A 237 4.50 -23.74 -8.93
CA ASN A 237 5.95 -23.84 -8.74
C ASN A 237 6.52 -22.67 -7.93
N VAL A 238 5.94 -21.46 -8.06
CA VAL A 238 6.44 -20.24 -7.42
C VAL A 238 5.59 -19.75 -6.26
N LYS A 239 4.37 -20.27 -6.10
CA LYS A 239 3.41 -19.86 -5.08
C LYS A 239 3.99 -19.84 -3.67
N TYR A 240 4.64 -20.95 -3.27
CA TYR A 240 5.22 -21.03 -1.93
C TYR A 240 6.38 -20.04 -1.72
N LEU A 241 7.12 -19.72 -2.78
CA LEU A 241 8.18 -18.72 -2.72
C LEU A 241 7.62 -17.30 -2.57
N ILE A 242 6.47 -17.03 -3.20
CA ILE A 242 5.71 -15.77 -3.00
C ILE A 242 5.28 -15.65 -1.53
N ASP A 243 4.73 -16.71 -0.95
CA ASP A 243 4.30 -16.73 0.45
C ASP A 243 5.48 -16.46 1.40
N LYS A 244 6.63 -17.09 1.14
CA LYS A 244 7.85 -16.86 1.94
C LYS A 244 8.35 -15.43 1.84
N ALA A 245 8.36 -14.84 0.64
CA ALA A 245 8.73 -13.44 0.44
C ALA A 245 7.75 -12.49 1.17
N PHE A 246 6.44 -12.77 1.11
CA PHE A 246 5.42 -12.01 1.82
C PHE A 246 5.59 -12.08 3.34
N ILE A 247 5.75 -13.29 3.91
CA ILE A 247 5.93 -13.49 5.35
C ILE A 247 7.23 -12.83 5.86
N SER A 248 8.28 -12.79 5.05
CA SER A 248 9.57 -12.20 5.43
C SER A 248 9.54 -10.70 5.69
N ILE A 249 8.43 -10.02 5.36
CA ILE A 249 8.25 -8.58 5.60
C ILE A 249 7.93 -8.29 7.07
N PHE A 250 7.31 -9.24 7.77
CA PHE A 250 6.87 -9.13 9.17
C PHE A 250 7.85 -9.77 10.12
#